data_12de86208da0414b3a960f3fe81488e9
#
_entry.id   12de86208da0414b3a960f3fe81488e9
#
_cell.length_a   1.000
_cell.length_b   1.000
_cell.length_c   1.000
_cell.angle_alpha   90.00
_cell.angle_beta   90.00
_cell.angle_gamma   90.00
#
_symmetry.space_group_name_H-M   'P 1'
#
loop_
_entity.id
_entity.type
_entity.pdbx_description
1 polymer ?
#
loop_
_entity_poly.entity_id
_entity_poly.type
_entity_poly.pdbx_seq_one_letter_code
_entity_poly.pdbx_strand_id
1 'polypeptide(L)'
;SNLHVTPVEIIESEYPCRITEFNMVVDSGGAGEFRGGVAFRRKYEVLQDCTVIRRYDRYKYPPPGTKGGDQGGASKFVIKAGTADETLTPAAGKFELDNGDVFYLESAGGGGYGSPRSRAPERIARDVAEGYVSPEAATEKYGA
;
A
#
# COMPACT_ATOMS: atom_id res chain seq x y z
N SER A 1 -6.33 1.17 -16.78
CA SER A 1 -5.20 1.65 -17.58
C SER A 1 -4.03 0.68 -17.48
N ASN A 2 -3.30 0.50 -18.54
CA ASN A 2 -2.13 -0.37 -18.58
C ASN A 2 -0.87 0.42 -18.16
N LEU A 3 -0.85 0.87 -16.90
CA LEU A 3 0.28 1.60 -16.34
C LEU A 3 1.31 0.63 -15.77
N HIS A 4 2.55 0.80 -16.18
CA HIS A 4 3.69 0.10 -15.60
C HIS A 4 4.35 0.95 -14.52
N VAL A 5 4.90 0.29 -13.51
CA VAL A 5 5.72 0.96 -12.49
C VAL A 5 7.07 1.31 -13.11
N THR A 6 7.45 2.59 -13.02
CA THR A 6 8.78 3.03 -13.47
C THR A 6 9.87 2.29 -12.69
N PRO A 7 10.87 1.71 -13.36
CA PRO A 7 12.01 1.08 -12.68
C PRO A 7 12.70 2.01 -11.69
N VAL A 8 13.21 1.42 -10.59
CA VAL A 8 13.88 2.16 -9.52
C VAL A 8 15.06 2.97 -10.04
N GLU A 9 15.87 2.37 -10.91
CA GLU A 9 17.07 2.97 -11.50
C GLU A 9 16.75 4.25 -12.30
N ILE A 10 15.63 4.26 -13.01
CA ILE A 10 15.20 5.44 -13.77
C ILE A 10 14.78 6.55 -12.83
N ILE A 11 14.01 6.22 -11.78
CA ILE A 11 13.58 7.21 -10.78
C ILE A 11 14.80 7.83 -10.09
N GLU A 12 15.75 7.02 -9.65
CA GLU A 12 16.95 7.48 -8.94
C GLU A 12 17.90 8.27 -9.86
N SER A 13 17.88 8.02 -11.16
CA SER A 13 18.67 8.79 -12.12
C SER A 13 18.07 10.16 -12.47
N GLU A 14 16.75 10.29 -12.42
CA GLU A 14 16.04 11.51 -12.83
C GLU A 14 15.69 12.44 -11.66
N TYR A 15 15.52 11.89 -10.46
CA TYR A 15 15.09 12.63 -9.28
C TYR A 15 16.09 12.53 -8.13
N PRO A 16 16.24 13.56 -7.30
CA PRO A 16 17.18 13.56 -6.17
C PRO A 16 16.63 12.73 -5.02
N CYS A 17 16.40 11.46 -5.23
CA CYS A 17 15.89 10.55 -4.21
C CYS A 17 16.46 9.14 -4.41
N ARG A 18 16.47 8.38 -3.32
CA ARG A 18 16.80 6.95 -3.31
C ARG A 18 15.58 6.17 -2.85
N ILE A 19 15.27 5.06 -3.52
CA ILE A 19 14.21 4.15 -3.10
C ILE A 19 14.81 3.13 -2.14
N THR A 20 14.46 3.25 -0.85
CA THR A 20 15.00 2.40 0.22
C THR A 20 14.15 1.18 0.52
N GLU A 21 12.88 1.17 0.08
CA GLU A 21 11.96 0.06 0.30
C GLU A 21 10.93 -0.01 -0.83
N PHE A 22 10.67 -1.21 -1.30
CA PHE A 22 9.57 -1.49 -2.23
C PHE A 22 8.96 -2.85 -1.90
N ASN A 23 7.91 -2.86 -1.08
CA ASN A 23 7.31 -4.05 -0.50
C ASN A 23 5.80 -4.09 -0.73
N MET A 24 5.24 -5.29 -0.65
CA MET A 24 3.78 -5.47 -0.53
C MET A 24 3.35 -5.19 0.91
N VAL A 25 2.14 -4.66 1.07
CA VAL A 25 1.54 -4.39 2.38
C VAL A 25 0.64 -5.56 2.74
N VAL A 26 1.03 -6.29 3.76
CA VAL A 26 0.27 -7.43 4.28
C VAL A 26 -1.12 -6.98 4.71
N ASP A 27 -2.15 -7.81 4.55
CA ASP A 27 -3.55 -7.55 4.92
C ASP A 27 -4.22 -6.34 4.26
N SER A 28 -3.60 -5.77 3.25
CA SER A 28 -4.15 -4.61 2.55
C SER A 28 -5.20 -4.95 1.49
N GLY A 29 -5.23 -6.17 1.00
CA GLY A 29 -6.28 -6.67 0.11
C GLY A 29 -7.54 -7.04 0.89
N GLY A 30 -8.71 -6.56 0.44
CA GLY A 30 -9.99 -6.90 1.05
C GLY A 30 -10.23 -8.41 1.06
N ALA A 31 -10.66 -8.95 2.22
CA ALA A 31 -10.95 -10.37 2.34
C ALA A 31 -12.17 -10.77 1.52
N GLY A 32 -12.18 -11.99 1.00
CA GLY A 32 -13.26 -12.51 0.17
C GLY A 32 -12.98 -13.94 -0.28
N GLU A 33 -13.96 -14.61 -0.85
CA GLU A 33 -13.74 -15.86 -1.60
C GLU A 33 -12.62 -15.65 -2.64
N PHE A 34 -12.68 -14.49 -3.31
CA PHE A 34 -11.59 -13.96 -4.12
C PHE A 34 -11.05 -12.72 -3.41
N ARG A 35 -9.87 -12.85 -2.81
CA ARG A 35 -9.19 -11.75 -2.12
C ARG A 35 -8.83 -10.63 -3.09
N GLY A 36 -8.96 -9.38 -2.66
CA GLY A 36 -8.44 -8.22 -3.37
C GLY A 36 -6.92 -8.25 -3.52
N GLY A 37 -6.41 -7.56 -4.52
CA GLY A 37 -4.95 -7.36 -4.68
C GLY A 37 -4.38 -6.60 -3.49
N VAL A 38 -3.18 -6.96 -3.04
CA VAL A 38 -2.49 -6.24 -1.97
C VAL A 38 -1.92 -4.92 -2.46
N ALA A 39 -1.84 -3.95 -1.55
CA ALA A 39 -1.16 -2.70 -1.77
C ALA A 39 0.36 -2.90 -1.81
N PHE A 40 1.06 -1.95 -2.38
CA PHE A 40 2.51 -1.86 -2.25
C PHE A 40 2.89 -0.59 -1.48
N ARG A 41 4.02 -0.67 -0.76
CA ARG A 41 4.68 0.46 -0.12
C ARG A 41 5.98 0.75 -0.86
N ARG A 42 6.22 2.02 -1.14
CA ARG A 42 7.49 2.50 -1.65
C ARG A 42 7.99 3.62 -0.76
N LYS A 43 9.18 3.47 -0.22
CA LYS A 43 9.84 4.44 0.66
C LYS A 43 10.99 5.11 -0.09
N TYR A 44 11.11 6.42 0.11
CA TYR A 44 12.09 7.28 -0.53
C TYR A 44 12.87 8.05 0.53
N GLU A 45 14.17 8.12 0.33
CA GLU A 45 15.06 9.05 1.01
C GLU A 45 15.37 10.21 0.08
N VAL A 46 15.20 11.44 0.55
CA VAL A 46 15.47 12.67 -0.21
C VAL A 46 16.97 12.97 -0.13
N LEU A 47 17.61 13.16 -1.28
CA LEU A 47 19.06 13.42 -1.38
C LEU A 47 19.39 14.89 -1.61
N GLN A 48 18.39 15.73 -1.80
CA GLN A 48 18.50 17.18 -1.98
C GLN A 48 17.15 17.82 -1.63
N ASP A 49 17.16 19.02 -1.08
CA ASP A 49 15.93 19.76 -0.79
C ASP A 49 15.03 19.80 -2.03
N CYS A 50 13.79 19.43 -1.87
CA CYS A 50 12.86 19.30 -2.98
C CYS A 50 11.39 19.50 -2.56
N THR A 51 10.56 19.74 -3.55
CA THR A 51 9.11 19.78 -3.38
C THR A 51 8.50 18.50 -3.91
N VAL A 52 7.76 17.79 -3.07
CA VAL A 52 6.96 16.65 -3.49
C VAL A 52 5.52 17.07 -3.71
N ILE A 53 4.99 16.81 -4.90
CA ILE A 53 3.60 17.04 -5.23
C ILE A 53 2.86 15.70 -5.18
N ARG A 54 1.91 15.61 -4.24
CA ARG A 54 1.03 14.45 -4.15
C ARG A 54 -0.26 14.69 -4.93
N ARG A 55 -0.62 13.70 -5.74
CA ARG A 55 -1.94 13.56 -6.36
C ARG A 55 -2.31 12.08 -6.31
N TYR A 56 -3.04 11.70 -5.26
CA TYR A 56 -3.39 10.29 -5.02
C TYR A 56 -4.86 10.16 -4.66
N ASP A 57 -5.46 9.05 -5.05
CA ASP A 57 -6.86 8.71 -4.76
C ASP A 57 -6.96 7.61 -3.70
N ARG A 58 -8.18 7.24 -3.33
CA ARG A 58 -8.51 6.14 -2.42
C ARG A 58 -7.97 6.26 -0.99
N TYR A 59 -7.63 7.46 -0.53
CA TYR A 59 -7.17 7.65 0.84
C TYR A 59 -8.32 7.73 1.85
N LYS A 60 -9.47 8.28 1.45
CA LYS A 60 -10.67 8.43 2.29
C LYS A 60 -11.70 7.33 2.04
N TYR A 61 -11.83 6.92 0.79
CA TYR A 61 -12.77 5.90 0.35
C TYR A 61 -11.98 4.75 -0.29
N PRO A 62 -11.59 3.73 0.51
CA PRO A 62 -10.92 2.55 -0.04
C PRO A 62 -11.77 1.83 -1.08
N PRO A 63 -11.18 1.01 -1.95
CA PRO A 63 -11.96 0.18 -2.87
C PRO A 63 -12.93 -0.72 -2.11
N PRO A 64 -14.24 -0.63 -2.39
CA PRO A 64 -15.24 -1.43 -1.68
C PRO A 64 -15.11 -2.91 -2.05
N GLY A 65 -15.50 -3.78 -1.13
CA GLY A 65 -15.76 -5.18 -1.44
C GLY A 65 -17.14 -5.35 -2.09
N THR A 66 -17.35 -6.50 -2.73
CA THR A 66 -18.61 -6.84 -3.37
C THR A 66 -19.06 -8.26 -3.03
N LYS A 67 -20.38 -8.51 -3.09
CA LYS A 67 -20.97 -9.83 -2.80
C LYS A 67 -20.55 -10.44 -1.45
N GLY A 68 -20.39 -9.60 -0.42
CA GLY A 68 -19.98 -10.04 0.92
C GLY A 68 -18.46 -10.06 1.17
N GLY A 69 -17.68 -9.56 0.23
CA GLY A 69 -16.25 -9.32 0.44
C GLY A 69 -15.98 -8.01 1.18
N ASP A 70 -14.85 -7.93 1.83
CA ASP A 70 -14.39 -6.75 2.58
C ASP A 70 -13.79 -5.68 1.66
N GLN A 71 -13.81 -4.43 2.13
CA GLN A 71 -13.07 -3.35 1.47
C GLN A 71 -11.56 -3.57 1.54
N GLY A 72 -10.82 -3.03 0.58
CA GLY A 72 -9.36 -2.98 0.60
C GLY A 72 -8.82 -1.91 1.55
N GLY A 73 -7.50 -1.90 1.75
CA GLY A 73 -6.81 -0.87 2.51
C GLY A 73 -6.83 0.49 1.80
N ALA A 74 -6.87 1.57 2.56
CA ALA A 74 -6.75 2.93 2.03
C ALA A 74 -5.33 3.25 1.57
N SER A 75 -5.20 4.14 0.59
CA SER A 75 -3.88 4.68 0.23
C SER A 75 -3.37 5.63 1.31
N LYS A 76 -2.04 5.64 1.52
CA LYS A 76 -1.37 6.51 2.50
C LYS A 76 -0.20 7.22 1.86
N PHE A 77 0.10 8.40 2.36
CA PHE A 77 1.33 9.12 2.06
C PHE A 77 1.82 9.80 3.32
N VAL A 78 2.99 9.39 3.76
CA VAL A 78 3.60 9.84 5.01
C VAL A 78 4.90 10.55 4.69
N ILE A 79 5.07 11.75 5.24
CA ILE A 79 6.30 12.54 5.13
C ILE A 79 7.04 12.56 6.46
N LYS A 80 8.36 12.80 6.40
CA LYS A 80 9.28 12.81 7.55
C LYS A 80 9.18 11.53 8.38
N ALA A 81 9.04 10.40 7.68
CA ALA A 81 8.84 9.09 8.29
C ALA A 81 9.98 8.71 9.25
N GLY A 82 9.61 8.19 10.42
CA GLY A 82 10.56 7.79 11.47
C GLY A 82 11.08 8.94 12.33
N THR A 83 10.54 10.15 12.19
CA THR A 83 10.89 11.32 13.00
C THR A 83 9.73 11.76 13.90
N ALA A 84 10.00 12.70 14.81
CA ALA A 84 8.95 13.30 15.65
C ALA A 84 7.93 14.11 14.81
N ASP A 85 8.31 14.55 13.62
CA ASP A 85 7.48 15.32 12.68
C ASP A 85 6.79 14.45 11.63
N GLU A 86 6.78 13.13 11.84
CA GLU A 86 6.08 12.20 10.94
C GLU A 86 4.62 12.59 10.76
N THR A 87 4.20 12.79 9.51
CA THR A 87 2.87 13.30 9.21
C THR A 87 2.20 12.50 8.10
N LEU A 88 1.01 11.96 8.39
CA LEU A 88 0.10 11.42 7.39
C LEU A 88 -0.56 12.59 6.65
N THR A 89 -0.30 12.71 5.37
CA THR A 89 -0.73 13.85 4.57
C THR A 89 -2.11 13.65 3.95
N PRO A 90 -2.83 14.74 3.59
CA PRO A 90 -4.07 14.66 2.82
C PRO A 90 -3.82 14.12 1.39
N ALA A 91 -4.89 13.80 0.65
CA ALA A 91 -4.85 13.20 -0.68
C ALA A 91 -4.08 13.98 -1.74
N ALA A 92 -4.07 15.28 -1.64
CA ALA A 92 -3.40 16.17 -2.57
C ALA A 92 -2.69 17.29 -1.81
N GLY A 93 -1.57 17.74 -2.31
CA GLY A 93 -0.81 18.84 -1.73
C GLY A 93 0.61 18.92 -2.26
N LYS A 94 1.25 20.00 -1.86
CA LYS A 94 2.69 20.22 -2.02
C LYS A 94 3.35 20.11 -0.66
N PHE A 95 4.48 19.46 -0.60
CA PHE A 95 5.23 19.25 0.63
C PHE A 95 6.71 19.54 0.35
N GLU A 96 7.26 20.46 1.12
CA GLU A 96 8.69 20.78 1.09
C GLU A 96 9.41 19.74 1.97
N LEU A 97 10.41 19.12 1.40
CA LEU A 97 11.24 18.12 2.07
C LEU A 97 12.71 18.53 1.98
N ASP A 98 13.42 18.37 3.07
CA ASP A 98 14.83 18.66 3.19
C ASP A 98 15.67 17.42 2.86
N ASN A 99 16.94 17.65 2.52
CA ASN A 99 17.90 16.55 2.32
C ASN A 99 17.96 15.65 3.57
N GLY A 100 17.82 14.35 3.37
CA GLY A 100 17.77 13.34 4.43
C GLY A 100 16.35 13.01 4.92
N ASP A 101 15.34 13.77 4.53
CA ASP A 101 13.96 13.42 4.85
C ASP A 101 13.55 12.11 4.17
N VAL A 102 12.71 11.37 4.86
CA VAL A 102 12.15 10.11 4.36
C VAL A 102 10.64 10.28 4.19
N PHE A 103 10.13 9.86 3.05
CA PHE A 103 8.69 9.74 2.85
C PHE A 103 8.33 8.37 2.26
N TYR A 104 7.11 7.93 2.48
CA TYR A 104 6.61 6.74 1.81
C TYR A 104 5.17 6.90 1.31
N LEU A 105 4.87 6.16 0.29
CA LEU A 105 3.51 5.99 -0.22
C LEU A 105 3.07 4.52 -0.09
N GLU A 106 1.83 4.32 0.25
CA GLU A 106 1.12 3.04 0.11
C GLU A 106 -0.01 3.21 -0.89
N SER A 107 -0.08 2.32 -1.85
CA SER A 107 -1.24 2.27 -2.74
C SER A 107 -2.47 1.76 -1.98
N ALA A 108 -3.65 1.94 -2.52
CA ALA A 108 -4.83 1.25 -2.00
C ALA A 108 -4.76 -0.25 -2.31
N GLY A 109 -5.26 -1.06 -1.40
CA GLY A 109 -5.56 -2.46 -1.68
C GLY A 109 -6.85 -2.61 -2.48
N GLY A 110 -7.00 -3.70 -3.23
CA GLY A 110 -8.24 -4.03 -3.94
C GLY A 110 -9.33 -4.51 -2.98
N GLY A 111 -10.60 -4.30 -3.30
CA GLY A 111 -11.72 -4.90 -2.57
C GLY A 111 -11.85 -6.40 -2.83
N GLY A 112 -12.34 -7.15 -1.84
CA GLY A 112 -12.64 -8.57 -1.97
C GLY A 112 -13.97 -8.83 -2.67
N TYR A 113 -14.14 -10.04 -3.18
CA TYR A 113 -15.40 -10.50 -3.79
C TYR A 113 -15.84 -11.81 -3.13
N GLY A 114 -17.12 -11.90 -2.78
CA GLY A 114 -17.71 -13.06 -2.14
C GLY A 114 -17.31 -13.19 -0.67
N SER A 115 -17.98 -14.10 0.05
CA SER A 115 -17.73 -14.31 1.47
C SER A 115 -16.30 -14.81 1.73
N PRO A 116 -15.54 -14.19 2.65
CA PRO A 116 -14.21 -14.70 3.03
C PRO A 116 -14.23 -16.16 3.51
N ARG A 117 -15.31 -16.57 4.19
CA ARG A 117 -15.48 -17.93 4.70
C ARG A 117 -15.63 -18.98 3.59
N SER A 118 -15.90 -18.56 2.36
CA SER A 118 -15.98 -19.45 1.18
C SER A 118 -14.66 -19.60 0.44
N ARG A 119 -13.58 -18.93 0.91
CA ARG A 119 -12.26 -19.07 0.28
C ARG A 119 -11.67 -20.44 0.55
N ALA A 120 -11.18 -21.09 -0.50
CA ALA A 120 -10.57 -22.43 -0.40
C ALA A 120 -9.38 -22.42 0.58
N PRO A 121 -9.28 -23.39 1.52
CA PRO A 121 -8.22 -23.44 2.52
C PRO A 121 -6.80 -23.41 1.93
N GLU A 122 -6.59 -24.06 0.79
CA GLU A 122 -5.29 -24.10 0.10
C GLU A 122 -4.87 -22.69 -0.38
N ARG A 123 -5.84 -21.86 -0.77
CA ARG A 123 -5.58 -20.46 -1.17
C ARG A 123 -5.25 -19.60 0.04
N ILE A 124 -5.90 -19.85 1.18
CA ILE A 124 -5.58 -19.14 2.43
C ILE A 124 -4.17 -19.50 2.88
N ALA A 125 -3.85 -20.79 2.93
CA ALA A 125 -2.51 -21.25 3.30
C ALA A 125 -1.42 -20.66 2.39
N ARG A 126 -1.69 -20.59 1.09
CA ARG A 126 -0.79 -19.97 0.12
C ARG A 126 -0.63 -18.46 0.37
N ASP A 127 -1.72 -17.74 0.60
CA ASP A 127 -1.68 -16.30 0.89
C ASP A 127 -0.85 -15.99 2.15
N VAL A 128 -0.92 -16.85 3.16
CA VAL A 128 -0.11 -16.73 4.38
C VAL A 128 1.37 -17.02 4.08
N ALA A 129 1.65 -18.09 3.35
CA ALA A 129 3.02 -18.47 3.00
C ALA A 129 3.72 -17.42 2.12
N GLU A 130 2.97 -16.77 1.23
CA GLU A 130 3.48 -15.71 0.35
C GLU A 130 3.46 -14.31 1.01
N GLY A 131 2.96 -14.18 2.26
CA GLY A 131 2.95 -12.93 3.01
C GLY A 131 1.90 -11.92 2.54
N TYR A 132 0.83 -12.35 1.89
CA TYR A 132 -0.29 -11.49 1.50
C TYR A 132 -1.30 -11.32 2.61
N VAL A 133 -1.44 -12.33 3.46
CA VAL A 133 -2.36 -12.38 4.60
C VAL A 133 -1.58 -12.83 5.83
N SER A 134 -1.78 -12.16 6.96
CA SER A 134 -1.20 -12.59 8.22
C SER A 134 -1.91 -13.84 8.78
N PRO A 135 -1.25 -14.65 9.61
CA PRO A 135 -1.90 -15.77 10.30
C PRO A 135 -3.12 -15.33 11.12
N GLU A 136 -3.04 -14.16 11.74
CA GLU A 136 -4.11 -13.56 12.53
C GLU A 136 -5.32 -13.23 11.65
N ALA A 137 -5.10 -12.56 10.52
CA ALA A 137 -6.17 -12.25 9.58
C ALA A 137 -6.74 -13.50 8.91
N ALA A 138 -5.93 -14.55 8.68
CA ALA A 138 -6.41 -15.84 8.20
C ALA A 138 -7.43 -16.45 9.16
N THR A 139 -7.16 -16.39 10.46
CA THR A 139 -8.08 -16.89 11.49
C THR A 139 -9.31 -16.01 11.65
N GLU A 140 -9.13 -14.71 11.80
CA GLU A 140 -10.22 -13.78 12.08
C GLU A 140 -11.21 -13.62 10.92
N LYS A 141 -10.70 -13.42 9.73
CA LYS A 141 -11.51 -13.09 8.55
C LYS A 141 -11.95 -14.32 7.78
N TYR A 142 -11.07 -15.28 7.62
CA TYR A 142 -11.35 -16.48 6.81
C TYR A 142 -11.78 -17.70 7.65
N GLY A 143 -11.43 -17.74 8.94
CA GLY A 143 -11.74 -18.84 9.85
C GLY A 143 -10.83 -20.06 9.66
N ALA A 144 -9.61 -19.80 9.22
CA ALA A 144 -8.59 -20.82 9.02
C ALA A 144 -7.73 -21.03 10.27
#